data_42cdb5804b8b5d77cd9cdf592ae41f11
#
_entry.id   42cdb5804b8b5d77cd9cdf592ae41f11
#
_cell.length_a   1.000
_cell.length_b   1.000
_cell.length_c   1.000
_cell.angle_alpha   90.00
_cell.angle_beta   90.00
_cell.angle_gamma   90.00
#
_symmetry.space_group_name_H-M   'P 1'
#
loop_
_entity.id
_entity.type
_entity.pdbx_description
1 polymer ?
#
loop_
_entity_poly.entity_id
_entity_poly.type
_entity_poly.pdbx_seq_one_letter_code
_entity_poly.pdbx_strand_id
1 'polypeptide(L)'
;MYHKLLKWSGIIGITAMVLSIACMLVYSWKKPLIYVRAEGSEQTQSDVHTGQITFAELAPVQKEDADNLCIPVAAGVTQEDIHIDSDYMNQIMTITVNGMGTADIADGVYGSLGGIKRIQIADWEGQLIMMVVMDDVYEYGAILENQRLMLTLQEPKDMYERIVVLDAGHGGPDTGVKANGVAENELTFDVMERVRQILADEDIRVYVTRTEKDNPDDADRVFLANGVRADMYISLHLAEGDAYGIYARYNGTYFTPSLTNAELADLLVRRTAEAVHNLGIGVFTLEKVPEAAGQTEDDALPEGAELYHAQVPAVYLVLGAPGNQDEAQLLCRDDYRQDLAEGIAQAILEAYEKKQAR
;
A
#
# COMPACT_ATOMS: atom_id res chain seq x y z
N MET A 1 18.05 20.81 -22.43
CA MET A 1 17.79 20.47 -21.02
C MET A 1 16.32 20.63 -20.67
N TYR A 2 15.65 21.72 -21.04
CA TYR A 2 14.22 21.97 -20.76
C TYR A 2 13.26 20.94 -21.37
N HIS A 3 13.49 20.44 -22.58
CA HIS A 3 12.64 19.45 -23.24
C HIS A 3 12.65 18.04 -22.59
N LYS A 4 13.74 17.67 -21.90
CA LYS A 4 13.77 16.42 -21.13
C LYS A 4 12.97 16.53 -19.83
N LEU A 5 13.06 17.67 -19.14
CA LEU A 5 12.28 17.94 -17.92
C LEU A 5 10.77 17.98 -18.17
N LEU A 6 10.33 18.55 -19.31
CA LEU A 6 8.90 18.53 -19.67
C LEU A 6 8.38 17.11 -19.98
N LYS A 7 9.19 16.26 -20.62
CA LYS A 7 8.78 14.85 -20.86
C LYS A 7 8.65 14.07 -19.55
N TRP A 8 9.56 14.25 -18.61
CA TRP A 8 9.50 13.58 -17.31
C TRP A 8 8.34 14.08 -16.43
N SER A 9 8.03 15.37 -16.45
CA SER A 9 6.87 15.90 -15.72
C SER A 9 5.54 15.41 -16.30
N GLY A 10 5.47 15.17 -17.61
CA GLY A 10 4.30 14.56 -18.26
C GLY A 10 4.09 13.11 -17.83
N ILE A 11 5.15 12.31 -17.82
CA ILE A 11 5.07 10.89 -17.42
C ILE A 11 4.67 10.73 -15.95
N ILE A 12 5.25 11.51 -15.05
CA ILE A 12 4.87 11.51 -13.61
C ILE A 12 3.42 11.97 -13.42
N GLY A 13 2.97 12.95 -14.21
CA GLY A 13 1.58 13.41 -14.16
C GLY A 13 0.57 12.35 -14.65
N ILE A 14 0.93 11.57 -15.66
CA ILE A 14 0.08 10.53 -16.22
C ILE A 14 -0.03 9.33 -15.27
N THR A 15 1.07 8.86 -14.70
CA THR A 15 1.05 7.77 -13.69
C THR A 15 0.22 8.15 -12.46
N ALA A 16 0.40 9.36 -11.93
CA ALA A 16 -0.41 9.83 -10.81
C ALA A 16 -1.90 9.96 -11.16
N MET A 17 -2.24 10.35 -12.39
CA MET A 17 -3.62 10.47 -12.85
C MET A 17 -4.26 9.09 -13.07
N VAL A 18 -3.54 8.13 -13.65
CA VAL A 18 -4.02 6.76 -13.84
C VAL A 18 -4.25 6.07 -12.50
N LEU A 19 -3.34 6.21 -11.53
CA LEU A 19 -3.52 5.74 -10.17
C LEU A 19 -4.73 6.38 -9.48
N SER A 20 -4.93 7.69 -9.65
CA SER A 20 -6.10 8.39 -9.10
C SER A 20 -7.42 7.89 -9.71
N ILE A 21 -7.45 7.62 -11.03
CA ILE A 21 -8.61 7.08 -11.72
C ILE A 21 -8.84 5.61 -11.31
N ALA A 22 -7.78 4.82 -11.15
CA ALA A 22 -7.86 3.45 -10.66
C ALA A 22 -8.47 3.42 -9.25
N CYS A 23 -8.00 4.25 -8.33
CA CYS A 23 -8.57 4.41 -6.99
C CYS A 23 -10.05 4.83 -7.03
N MET A 24 -10.43 5.78 -7.90
CA MET A 24 -11.84 6.20 -8.05
C MET A 24 -12.74 5.05 -8.54
N LEU A 25 -12.25 4.23 -9.46
CA LEU A 25 -13.03 3.11 -10.01
C LEU A 25 -13.21 1.98 -8.98
N VAL A 26 -12.20 1.71 -8.15
CA VAL A 26 -12.29 0.73 -7.07
C VAL A 26 -13.21 1.22 -5.95
N TYR A 27 -13.13 2.51 -5.59
CA TYR A 27 -14.02 3.10 -4.59
C TYR A 27 -15.48 3.06 -5.01
N SER A 28 -15.77 3.27 -6.31
CA SER A 28 -17.13 3.16 -6.85
C SER A 28 -17.65 1.72 -6.91
N TRP A 29 -16.81 0.72 -6.76
CA TRP A 29 -17.20 -0.70 -6.82
C TRP A 29 -17.67 -1.26 -5.47
N LYS A 30 -17.20 -0.71 -4.36
CA LYS A 30 -17.73 -1.02 -3.01
C LYS A 30 -19.14 -0.43 -2.78
N LYS A 31 -19.60 0.47 -3.66
CA LYS A 31 -20.99 0.98 -3.68
C LYS A 31 -21.64 0.55 -4.99
N PRO A 32 -22.95 0.26 -5.05
CA PRO A 32 -23.62 -0.11 -6.30
C PRO A 32 -23.32 0.96 -7.35
N LEU A 33 -22.84 0.52 -8.51
CA LEU A 33 -22.42 1.36 -9.63
C LEU A 33 -23.50 2.41 -9.97
N ILE A 34 -23.30 3.63 -9.47
CA ILE A 34 -23.97 4.78 -10.04
C ILE A 34 -23.00 5.31 -11.09
N TYR A 35 -23.35 5.13 -12.36
CA TYR A 35 -22.69 5.82 -13.46
C TYR A 35 -22.88 7.32 -13.22
N VAL A 36 -21.87 8.00 -12.70
CA VAL A 36 -21.83 9.46 -12.71
C VAL A 36 -21.37 9.88 -14.11
N ARG A 37 -22.35 10.03 -15.01
CA ARG A 37 -22.17 10.85 -16.19
C ARG A 37 -21.98 12.27 -15.67
N ALA A 38 -20.78 12.80 -15.76
CA ALA A 38 -20.53 14.20 -15.49
C ALA A 38 -21.26 15.04 -16.53
N GLU A 39 -22.46 15.50 -16.23
CA GLU A 39 -23.09 16.62 -16.94
C GLU A 39 -22.42 17.91 -16.51
N GLY A 40 -22.05 18.71 -17.53
CA GLY A 40 -21.19 19.86 -17.44
C GLY A 40 -21.54 20.88 -16.35
N SER A 41 -20.50 21.36 -15.73
CA SER A 41 -20.44 22.69 -15.11
C SER A 41 -19.53 23.58 -15.95
N GLU A 42 -20.00 24.79 -16.17
CA GLU A 42 -19.51 25.79 -17.11
C GLU A 42 -18.02 26.12 -16.99
N GLN A 43 -17.45 26.36 -18.16
CA GLN A 43 -16.07 26.70 -18.49
C GLN A 43 -15.54 27.93 -17.79
N THR A 44 -14.35 27.78 -17.21
CA THR A 44 -13.36 28.86 -17.26
C THR A 44 -12.15 28.29 -18.00
N GLN A 45 -11.84 28.89 -19.15
CA GLN A 45 -10.77 28.52 -20.05
C GLN A 45 -9.40 28.58 -19.37
N SER A 46 -8.75 27.44 -19.23
CA SER A 46 -7.32 27.29 -19.41
C SER A 46 -7.13 26.01 -20.23
N ASP A 47 -6.51 26.14 -21.40
CA ASP A 47 -6.27 25.06 -22.34
C ASP A 47 -5.35 23.97 -21.74
N VAL A 48 -5.92 23.10 -20.93
CA VAL A 48 -5.38 21.78 -20.62
C VAL A 48 -6.41 20.80 -21.17
N HIS A 49 -6.08 20.13 -22.26
CA HIS A 49 -6.86 19.01 -22.78
C HIS A 49 -6.90 17.91 -21.71
N THR A 50 -7.84 17.97 -20.80
CA THR A 50 -8.23 16.85 -19.95
C THR A 50 -9.14 15.94 -20.78
N GLY A 51 -8.54 15.11 -21.60
CA GLY A 51 -9.24 13.99 -22.25
C GLY A 51 -9.77 13.07 -21.15
N GLN A 52 -11.04 12.72 -21.23
CA GLN A 52 -11.64 11.73 -20.33
C GLN A 52 -11.24 10.35 -20.81
N ILE A 53 -10.50 9.57 -19.99
CA ILE A 53 -10.17 8.18 -20.30
C ILE A 53 -11.44 7.34 -20.15
N THR A 54 -11.81 6.61 -21.21
CA THR A 54 -12.95 5.69 -21.18
C THR A 54 -12.44 4.26 -21.26
N PHE A 55 -12.62 3.51 -20.17
CA PHE A 55 -12.27 2.10 -20.13
C PHE A 55 -13.38 1.23 -20.73
N ALA A 56 -12.98 0.26 -21.56
CA ALA A 56 -13.81 -0.81 -22.03
C ALA A 56 -13.44 -2.13 -21.35
N GLU A 57 -14.41 -2.97 -21.06
CA GLU A 57 -14.15 -4.30 -20.54
C GLU A 57 -13.66 -5.21 -21.67
N LEU A 58 -12.55 -5.90 -21.44
CA LEU A 58 -11.99 -6.86 -22.35
C LEU A 58 -12.40 -8.26 -21.89
N ALA A 59 -13.10 -9.00 -22.75
CA ALA A 59 -13.43 -10.39 -22.50
C ALA A 59 -12.24 -11.28 -22.86
N PRO A 60 -11.55 -11.87 -21.88
CA PRO A 60 -10.42 -12.74 -22.17
C PRO A 60 -10.88 -14.12 -22.66
N VAL A 61 -10.08 -14.73 -23.52
CA VAL A 61 -10.31 -16.10 -24.00
C VAL A 61 -9.48 -17.06 -23.16
N GLN A 62 -10.15 -17.84 -22.31
CA GLN A 62 -9.49 -18.86 -21.51
C GLN A 62 -8.95 -19.97 -22.43
N LYS A 63 -7.69 -20.33 -22.28
CA LYS A 63 -7.09 -21.55 -22.84
C LYS A 63 -6.78 -22.51 -21.70
N GLU A 64 -7.28 -23.73 -21.82
CA GLU A 64 -6.88 -24.82 -20.96
C GLU A 64 -5.36 -25.06 -21.15
N ASP A 65 -4.64 -25.33 -20.08
CA ASP A 65 -3.20 -25.60 -20.04
C ASP A 65 -2.26 -24.38 -20.25
N ALA A 66 -2.72 -23.15 -20.05
CA ALA A 66 -1.83 -21.99 -20.04
C ALA A 66 -1.55 -21.50 -18.62
N ASP A 67 -0.26 -21.43 -18.25
CA ASP A 67 0.15 -20.91 -16.93
C ASP A 67 0.23 -19.37 -16.92
N ASN A 68 0.16 -18.73 -18.09
CA ASN A 68 0.39 -17.30 -18.26
C ASN A 68 -0.80 -16.59 -18.92
N LEU A 69 -1.07 -15.36 -18.52
CA LEU A 69 -1.88 -14.44 -19.31
C LEU A 69 -1.02 -13.89 -20.47
N CYS A 70 -1.45 -14.10 -21.70
CA CYS A 70 -0.76 -13.65 -22.89
C CYS A 70 -1.47 -12.43 -23.49
N ILE A 71 -0.74 -11.32 -23.58
CA ILE A 71 -1.18 -10.06 -24.18
C ILE A 71 -0.43 -9.89 -25.50
N PRO A 72 -1.12 -9.89 -26.66
CA PRO A 72 -0.47 -9.55 -27.94
C PRO A 72 0.08 -8.14 -27.91
N VAL A 73 1.28 -7.93 -28.45
CA VAL A 73 1.86 -6.59 -28.59
C VAL A 73 2.18 -6.30 -30.05
N ALA A 74 2.03 -5.03 -30.44
CA ALA A 74 2.27 -4.60 -31.81
C ALA A 74 3.73 -4.80 -32.23
N ALA A 75 3.96 -4.96 -33.52
CA ALA A 75 5.31 -5.09 -34.07
C ALA A 75 6.13 -3.82 -33.79
N GLY A 76 7.33 -3.98 -33.24
CA GLY A 76 8.21 -2.88 -32.89
C GLY A 76 8.11 -2.41 -31.44
N VAL A 77 7.14 -2.87 -30.67
CA VAL A 77 7.08 -2.67 -29.21
C VAL A 77 8.23 -3.43 -28.55
N THR A 78 8.96 -2.76 -27.71
CA THR A 78 10.09 -3.29 -26.94
C THR A 78 9.78 -3.31 -25.45
N GLN A 79 10.65 -3.88 -24.65
CA GLN A 79 10.49 -3.88 -23.20
C GLN A 79 10.50 -2.45 -22.60
N GLU A 80 11.19 -1.51 -23.24
CA GLU A 80 11.25 -0.10 -22.78
C GLU A 80 9.91 0.64 -22.99
N ASP A 81 9.05 0.11 -23.87
CA ASP A 81 7.73 0.67 -24.16
C ASP A 81 6.66 0.17 -23.18
N ILE A 82 6.98 -0.83 -22.35
CA ILE A 82 6.05 -1.47 -21.44
C ILE A 82 6.36 -1.06 -20.00
N HIS A 83 5.35 -0.52 -19.31
CA HIS A 83 5.40 -0.22 -17.88
C HIS A 83 4.31 -1.00 -17.16
N ILE A 84 4.68 -1.63 -16.05
CA ILE A 84 3.76 -2.40 -15.21
C ILE A 84 3.87 -1.87 -13.79
N ASP A 85 2.76 -1.36 -13.27
CA ASP A 85 2.63 -0.85 -11.90
C ASP A 85 1.61 -1.69 -11.15
N SER A 86 1.89 -2.02 -9.89
CA SER A 86 0.99 -2.76 -9.02
C SER A 86 0.52 -1.91 -7.85
N ASP A 87 -0.78 -1.74 -7.75
CA ASP A 87 -1.47 -1.22 -6.58
C ASP A 87 -1.93 -2.41 -5.73
N TYR A 88 -1.09 -2.82 -4.81
CA TYR A 88 -1.35 -3.98 -3.95
C TYR A 88 -2.53 -3.77 -3.00
N MET A 89 -2.77 -2.52 -2.57
CA MET A 89 -3.90 -2.19 -1.71
C MET A 89 -5.24 -2.40 -2.40
N ASN A 90 -5.32 -2.05 -3.70
CA ASN A 90 -6.54 -2.17 -4.49
C ASN A 90 -6.59 -3.44 -5.36
N GLN A 91 -5.56 -4.29 -5.29
CA GLN A 91 -5.40 -5.49 -6.11
C GLN A 91 -5.52 -5.18 -7.62
N ILE A 92 -4.87 -4.09 -8.06
CA ILE A 92 -4.88 -3.65 -9.46
C ILE A 92 -3.46 -3.64 -10.00
N MET A 93 -3.27 -4.29 -11.15
CA MET A 93 -2.09 -4.13 -11.97
C MET A 93 -2.42 -3.25 -13.16
N THR A 94 -1.66 -2.19 -13.38
CA THR A 94 -1.78 -1.32 -14.55
C THR A 94 -0.63 -1.55 -15.49
N ILE A 95 -0.94 -1.97 -16.72
CA ILE A 95 0.02 -2.17 -17.79
C ILE A 95 -0.18 -1.06 -18.82
N THR A 96 0.87 -0.28 -19.04
CA THR A 96 0.89 0.79 -20.05
C THR A 96 1.85 0.40 -21.16
N VAL A 97 1.37 0.42 -22.41
CA VAL A 97 2.20 0.09 -23.57
C VAL A 97 2.24 1.26 -24.52
N ASN A 98 3.42 1.86 -24.69
CA ASN A 98 3.63 2.95 -25.63
C ASN A 98 3.53 2.46 -27.08
N GLY A 99 2.92 3.27 -27.93
CA GLY A 99 2.80 2.95 -29.36
C GLY A 99 1.78 1.87 -29.70
N MET A 100 0.94 1.50 -28.74
CA MET A 100 -0.20 0.62 -28.93
C MET A 100 -1.52 1.33 -28.59
N GLY A 101 -2.60 0.80 -29.15
CA GLY A 101 -3.95 1.16 -28.79
C GLY A 101 -4.85 -0.06 -28.60
N THR A 102 -6.10 0.18 -28.20
CA THR A 102 -7.10 -0.90 -28.01
C THR A 102 -7.38 -1.69 -29.28
N ALA A 103 -7.19 -1.09 -30.45
CA ALA A 103 -7.33 -1.77 -31.75
C ALA A 103 -6.29 -2.87 -31.95
N ASP A 104 -5.09 -2.74 -31.38
CA ASP A 104 -4.01 -3.73 -31.52
C ASP A 104 -4.27 -5.01 -30.74
N ILE A 105 -5.19 -4.96 -29.77
CA ILE A 105 -5.62 -6.11 -28.96
C ILE A 105 -7.10 -6.45 -29.16
N ALA A 106 -7.68 -6.05 -30.29
CA ALA A 106 -9.09 -6.32 -30.63
C ALA A 106 -9.45 -7.80 -30.64
N ASP A 107 -8.48 -8.69 -30.94
CA ASP A 107 -8.64 -10.14 -30.86
C ASP A 107 -8.59 -10.68 -29.40
N GLY A 108 -8.39 -9.79 -28.43
CA GLY A 108 -8.40 -10.09 -27.01
C GLY A 108 -7.05 -10.61 -26.46
N VAL A 109 -7.06 -10.89 -25.17
CA VAL A 109 -5.99 -11.57 -24.44
C VAL A 109 -6.38 -13.03 -24.22
N TYR A 110 -5.41 -13.91 -24.03
CA TYR A 110 -5.69 -15.33 -23.87
C TYR A 110 -4.75 -15.99 -22.86
N GLY A 111 -5.16 -17.12 -22.33
CA GLY A 111 -4.36 -17.92 -21.42
C GLY A 111 -4.99 -18.11 -20.06
N SER A 112 -4.16 -18.20 -19.01
CA SER A 112 -4.63 -18.37 -17.64
C SER A 112 -5.26 -17.08 -17.11
N LEU A 113 -6.41 -17.23 -16.45
CA LEU A 113 -7.15 -16.17 -15.79
C LEU A 113 -7.25 -16.41 -14.27
N GLY A 114 -6.50 -17.38 -13.77
CA GLY A 114 -6.43 -17.62 -12.32
C GLY A 114 -5.99 -16.36 -11.60
N GLY A 115 -6.73 -15.94 -10.58
CA GLY A 115 -6.46 -14.72 -9.84
C GLY A 115 -6.98 -13.41 -10.45
N ILE A 116 -7.52 -13.45 -11.69
CA ILE A 116 -8.00 -12.25 -12.40
C ILE A 116 -9.54 -12.19 -12.35
N LYS A 117 -10.07 -11.13 -11.77
CA LYS A 117 -11.50 -10.83 -11.77
C LYS A 117 -11.97 -10.18 -13.05
N ARG A 118 -11.16 -9.24 -13.56
CA ARG A 118 -11.57 -8.37 -14.66
C ARG A 118 -10.37 -7.73 -15.33
N ILE A 119 -10.45 -7.50 -16.65
CA ILE A 119 -9.50 -6.73 -17.43
C ILE A 119 -10.24 -5.57 -18.08
N GLN A 120 -9.71 -4.37 -17.95
CA GLN A 120 -10.24 -3.16 -18.59
C GLN A 120 -9.13 -2.50 -19.40
N ILE A 121 -9.50 -1.94 -20.56
CA ILE A 121 -8.57 -1.32 -21.50
C ILE A 121 -9.04 0.07 -21.90
N ALA A 122 -8.09 0.94 -22.17
CA ALA A 122 -8.33 2.29 -22.69
C ALA A 122 -7.18 2.75 -23.58
N ASP A 123 -7.50 3.69 -24.47
CA ASP A 123 -6.50 4.45 -25.23
C ASP A 123 -6.25 5.80 -24.54
N TRP A 124 -4.99 6.14 -24.37
CA TRP A 124 -4.60 7.44 -23.87
C TRP A 124 -3.29 7.94 -24.51
N GLU A 125 -3.35 9.05 -25.23
CA GLU A 125 -2.17 9.72 -25.82
C GLU A 125 -1.23 8.81 -26.62
N GLY A 126 -1.80 7.83 -27.36
CA GLY A 126 -1.03 6.85 -28.14
C GLY A 126 -0.46 5.70 -27.32
N GLN A 127 -0.99 5.50 -26.14
CA GLN A 127 -0.68 4.38 -25.24
C GLN A 127 -1.91 3.51 -25.03
N LEU A 128 -1.71 2.20 -24.99
CA LEU A 128 -2.66 1.27 -24.43
C LEU A 128 -2.52 1.26 -22.91
N ILE A 129 -3.61 1.48 -22.21
CA ILE A 129 -3.70 1.28 -20.76
C ILE A 129 -4.56 0.05 -20.51
N MET A 130 -4.02 -0.94 -19.82
CA MET A 130 -4.73 -2.12 -19.39
C MET A 130 -4.72 -2.21 -17.87
N MET A 131 -5.90 -2.29 -17.27
CA MET A 131 -6.10 -2.50 -15.84
C MET A 131 -6.53 -3.95 -15.61
N VAL A 132 -5.71 -4.71 -14.89
CA VAL A 132 -6.01 -6.08 -14.48
C VAL A 132 -6.41 -6.03 -13.00
N VAL A 133 -7.69 -6.29 -12.73
CA VAL A 133 -8.23 -6.35 -11.35
C VAL A 133 -8.14 -7.80 -10.89
N MET A 134 -7.46 -8.00 -9.77
CA MET A 134 -7.18 -9.33 -9.21
C MET A 134 -8.13 -9.66 -8.05
N ASP A 135 -8.23 -10.92 -7.67
CA ASP A 135 -9.08 -11.39 -6.56
C ASP A 135 -8.36 -11.42 -5.21
N ASP A 136 -7.04 -11.37 -5.25
CA ASP A 136 -6.15 -11.28 -4.08
C ASP A 136 -4.90 -10.48 -4.44
N VAL A 137 -3.96 -10.39 -3.53
CA VAL A 137 -2.66 -9.75 -3.74
C VAL A 137 -1.71 -10.72 -4.44
N TYR A 138 -1.25 -10.34 -5.62
CA TYR A 138 -0.27 -11.13 -6.39
C TYR A 138 0.95 -10.30 -6.73
N GLU A 139 2.08 -10.95 -6.76
CA GLU A 139 3.27 -10.55 -7.49
C GLU A 139 3.20 -11.05 -8.92
N TYR A 140 4.03 -10.55 -9.81
CA TYR A 140 4.01 -10.96 -11.20
C TYR A 140 5.41 -11.18 -11.77
N GLY A 141 5.49 -12.15 -12.69
CA GLY A 141 6.56 -12.26 -13.66
C GLY A 141 6.09 -11.75 -15.02
N ALA A 142 6.93 -11.03 -15.75
CA ALA A 142 6.62 -10.54 -17.09
C ALA A 142 7.73 -10.86 -18.07
N ILE A 143 7.38 -11.47 -19.21
CA ILE A 143 8.32 -11.82 -20.28
C ILE A 143 7.74 -11.34 -21.61
N LEU A 144 8.51 -10.54 -22.34
CA LEU A 144 8.18 -10.14 -23.71
C LEU A 144 8.93 -11.02 -24.70
N GLU A 145 8.19 -11.87 -25.40
CA GLU A 145 8.75 -12.78 -26.41
C GLU A 145 7.78 -12.96 -27.59
N ASN A 146 8.31 -12.97 -28.81
CA ASN A 146 7.55 -13.22 -30.05
C ASN A 146 6.29 -12.35 -30.19
N GLN A 147 6.39 -11.06 -29.89
CA GLN A 147 5.28 -10.09 -29.89
C GLN A 147 4.14 -10.47 -28.92
N ARG A 148 4.50 -11.03 -27.77
CA ARG A 148 3.58 -11.37 -26.69
C ARG A 148 4.20 -11.01 -25.36
N LEU A 149 3.47 -10.26 -24.58
CA LEU A 149 3.76 -10.08 -23.16
C LEU A 149 3.08 -11.20 -22.39
N MET A 150 3.87 -12.04 -21.77
CA MET A 150 3.40 -13.14 -20.93
C MET A 150 3.51 -12.74 -19.47
N LEU A 151 2.40 -12.77 -18.75
CA LEU A 151 2.30 -12.44 -17.33
C LEU A 151 1.95 -13.69 -16.55
N THR A 152 2.73 -13.94 -15.50
CA THR A 152 2.48 -14.99 -14.50
C THR A 152 2.16 -14.31 -13.17
N LEU A 153 1.02 -14.63 -12.55
CA LEU A 153 0.69 -14.20 -11.21
C LEU A 153 1.18 -15.25 -10.21
N GLN A 154 1.78 -14.79 -9.12
CA GLN A 154 2.33 -15.65 -8.07
C GLN A 154 1.93 -15.10 -6.71
N GLU A 155 1.62 -15.99 -5.76
CA GLU A 155 1.40 -15.56 -4.39
C GLU A 155 2.71 -14.98 -3.80
N PRO A 156 2.64 -13.86 -3.03
CA PRO A 156 3.85 -13.23 -2.48
C PRO A 156 4.77 -14.20 -1.72
N LYS A 157 4.20 -15.14 -0.97
CA LYS A 157 4.97 -16.15 -0.20
C LYS A 157 5.68 -17.20 -1.06
N ASP A 158 5.29 -17.35 -2.32
CA ASP A 158 5.99 -18.22 -3.26
C ASP A 158 7.25 -17.55 -3.82
N MET A 159 7.31 -16.22 -3.78
CA MET A 159 8.44 -15.43 -4.25
C MET A 159 9.37 -14.98 -3.12
N TYR A 160 8.80 -14.66 -1.94
CA TYR A 160 9.55 -14.04 -0.84
C TYR A 160 9.38 -14.83 0.46
N GLU A 161 10.49 -15.25 1.03
CA GLU A 161 10.49 -15.93 2.33
C GLU A 161 10.10 -14.98 3.47
N ARG A 162 10.58 -13.72 3.37
CA ARG A 162 10.39 -12.69 4.39
C ARG A 162 9.53 -11.56 3.85
N ILE A 163 8.39 -11.32 4.52
CA ILE A 163 7.43 -10.28 4.13
C ILE A 163 7.05 -9.46 5.35
N VAL A 164 7.20 -8.14 5.24
CA VAL A 164 6.73 -7.16 6.22
C VAL A 164 5.74 -6.22 5.56
N VAL A 165 4.64 -5.92 6.25
CA VAL A 165 3.75 -4.82 5.88
C VAL A 165 3.94 -3.68 6.86
N LEU A 166 4.30 -2.52 6.34
CA LEU A 166 4.40 -1.27 7.09
C LEU A 166 3.16 -0.43 6.80
N ASP A 167 2.53 0.02 7.85
CA ASP A 167 1.39 0.90 7.78
C ASP A 167 1.72 2.26 8.40
N ALA A 168 1.39 3.33 7.69
CA ALA A 168 1.44 4.68 8.22
C ALA A 168 0.02 5.13 8.51
N GLY A 169 -0.33 5.27 9.77
CA GLY A 169 -1.67 5.64 10.19
C GLY A 169 -2.17 6.92 9.55
N HIS A 170 -3.51 7.04 9.39
CA HIS A 170 -4.16 8.17 8.72
C HIS A 170 -3.73 8.35 7.26
N GLY A 171 -3.90 9.55 6.69
CA GLY A 171 -3.42 9.84 5.33
C GLY A 171 -4.33 10.80 4.56
N GLY A 172 -3.82 11.35 3.45
CA GLY A 172 -4.56 12.27 2.61
C GLY A 172 -5.21 13.42 3.41
N PRO A 173 -6.54 13.57 3.38
CA PRO A 173 -7.25 14.61 4.12
C PRO A 173 -7.33 14.36 5.64
N ASP A 174 -7.16 13.12 6.09
CA ASP A 174 -7.13 12.77 7.50
C ASP A 174 -5.72 12.97 8.05
N THR A 175 -5.55 14.00 8.86
CA THR A 175 -4.24 14.34 9.45
C THR A 175 -3.90 13.54 10.69
N GLY A 176 -4.85 12.78 11.24
CA GLY A 176 -4.70 12.22 12.58
C GLY A 176 -4.48 13.29 13.64
N VAL A 177 -3.73 12.97 14.67
CA VAL A 177 -3.35 13.93 15.72
C VAL A 177 -2.53 15.06 15.11
N LYS A 178 -2.92 16.30 15.43
CA LYS A 178 -2.20 17.49 14.98
C LYS A 178 -1.98 18.45 16.15
N ALA A 179 -0.74 18.59 16.57
CA ALA A 179 -0.37 19.48 17.67
C ALA A 179 1.09 19.97 17.52
N ASN A 180 1.37 21.18 18.01
CA ASN A 180 2.71 21.75 18.10
C ASN A 180 3.57 21.68 16.82
N GLY A 181 2.90 21.77 15.64
CA GLY A 181 3.57 21.75 14.34
C GLY A 181 3.82 20.37 13.76
N VAL A 182 3.37 19.31 14.43
CA VAL A 182 3.42 17.92 13.97
C VAL A 182 2.02 17.51 13.48
N ALA A 183 1.94 16.86 12.33
CA ALA A 183 0.76 16.16 11.84
C ALA A 183 1.10 14.67 11.74
N GLU A 184 0.22 13.81 12.27
CA GLU A 184 0.47 12.38 12.37
C GLU A 184 0.67 11.72 11.02
N ASN A 185 -0.24 11.99 10.06
CA ASN A 185 -0.17 11.41 8.72
C ASN A 185 1.14 11.72 7.98
N GLU A 186 1.71 12.92 8.17
CA GLU A 186 2.97 13.32 7.54
C GLU A 186 4.16 12.61 8.22
N LEU A 187 4.15 12.55 9.55
CA LEU A 187 5.24 11.96 10.31
C LEU A 187 5.28 10.43 10.16
N THR A 188 4.15 9.77 10.27
CA THR A 188 4.09 8.30 10.15
C THR A 188 4.50 7.85 8.75
N PHE A 189 4.11 8.61 7.71
CA PHE A 189 4.53 8.35 6.33
C PHE A 189 6.05 8.54 6.16
N ASP A 190 6.62 9.63 6.67
CA ASP A 190 8.07 9.87 6.58
C ASP A 190 8.87 8.77 7.30
N VAL A 191 8.47 8.37 8.50
CA VAL A 191 9.14 7.28 9.24
C VAL A 191 8.98 5.95 8.51
N MET A 192 7.79 5.63 8.02
CA MET A 192 7.54 4.40 7.24
C MET A 192 8.45 4.32 6.01
N GLU A 193 8.56 5.40 5.24
CA GLU A 193 9.42 5.44 4.04
C GLU A 193 10.90 5.28 4.39
N ARG A 194 11.36 5.83 5.51
CA ARG A 194 12.74 5.62 5.99
C ARG A 194 12.98 4.16 6.39
N VAL A 195 12.06 3.53 7.11
CA VAL A 195 12.14 2.10 7.44
C VAL A 195 12.21 1.27 6.16
N ARG A 196 11.34 1.55 5.17
CA ARG A 196 11.34 0.87 3.87
C ARG A 196 12.68 1.02 3.14
N GLN A 197 13.27 2.22 3.18
CA GLN A 197 14.58 2.48 2.56
C GLN A 197 15.71 1.74 3.28
N ILE A 198 15.70 1.70 4.62
CA ILE A 198 16.72 0.96 5.39
C ILE A 198 16.66 -0.55 5.08
N LEU A 199 15.46 -1.09 4.94
CA LEU A 199 15.26 -2.51 4.64
C LEU A 199 15.41 -2.86 3.15
N ALA A 200 15.64 -1.90 2.26
CA ALA A 200 15.73 -2.12 0.81
C ALA A 200 16.91 -3.01 0.38
N ASP A 201 18.00 -3.01 1.15
CA ASP A 201 19.18 -3.84 0.90
C ASP A 201 19.12 -5.21 1.61
N GLU A 202 18.05 -5.47 2.38
CA GLU A 202 17.81 -6.71 3.09
C GLU A 202 16.96 -7.67 2.24
N ASP A 203 17.11 -8.98 2.46
CA ASP A 203 16.27 -9.99 1.80
C ASP A 203 14.87 -10.03 2.46
N ILE A 204 14.16 -8.91 2.38
CA ILE A 204 12.84 -8.70 2.96
C ILE A 204 11.97 -7.95 1.94
N ARG A 205 10.82 -8.54 1.59
CA ARG A 205 9.80 -7.83 0.82
C ARG A 205 8.99 -6.93 1.74
N VAL A 206 9.06 -5.63 1.51
CA VAL A 206 8.29 -4.64 2.26
C VAL A 206 7.11 -4.16 1.41
N TYR A 207 5.89 -4.35 1.92
CA TYR A 207 4.69 -3.72 1.39
C TYR A 207 4.32 -2.54 2.27
N VAL A 208 3.73 -1.52 1.66
CA VAL A 208 3.23 -0.33 2.36
C VAL A 208 1.74 -0.16 2.09
N THR A 209 0.99 0.31 3.07
CA THR A 209 -0.47 0.40 2.97
C THR A 209 -0.95 1.62 2.21
N ARG A 210 -0.11 2.63 2.04
CA ARG A 210 -0.51 3.87 1.35
C ARG A 210 0.65 4.62 0.73
N THR A 211 0.32 5.49 -0.19
CA THR A 211 1.18 6.59 -0.61
C THR A 211 0.96 7.83 0.29
N GLU A 212 1.68 8.90 0.02
CA GLU A 212 1.54 10.16 0.78
C GLU A 212 0.10 10.72 0.78
N LYS A 213 -0.65 10.52 -0.32
CA LYS A 213 -1.95 11.14 -0.54
C LYS A 213 -3.15 10.24 -0.24
N ASP A 214 -2.90 8.95 -0.09
CA ASP A 214 -3.96 7.97 0.12
C ASP A 214 -4.34 7.88 1.59
N ASN A 215 -5.60 7.52 1.84
CA ASN A 215 -6.12 7.21 3.17
C ASN A 215 -7.02 5.97 3.06
N PRO A 216 -6.44 4.78 2.97
CA PRO A 216 -7.22 3.54 2.97
C PRO A 216 -7.91 3.32 4.30
N ASP A 217 -9.07 2.65 4.26
CA ASP A 217 -9.76 2.22 5.47
C ASP A 217 -8.91 1.22 6.27
N ASP A 218 -9.00 1.22 7.59
CA ASP A 218 -8.23 0.33 8.49
C ASP A 218 -8.38 -1.14 8.12
N ALA A 219 -9.59 -1.56 7.70
CA ALA A 219 -9.83 -2.92 7.25
C ALA A 219 -9.02 -3.29 6.00
N ASP A 220 -8.85 -2.35 5.06
CA ASP A 220 -8.08 -2.57 3.83
C ASP A 220 -6.56 -2.66 4.13
N ARG A 221 -6.07 -1.89 5.12
CA ARG A 221 -4.67 -1.97 5.59
C ARG A 221 -4.33 -3.36 6.11
N VAL A 222 -5.18 -3.90 6.97
CA VAL A 222 -5.03 -5.26 7.51
C VAL A 222 -5.28 -6.33 6.44
N PHE A 223 -6.21 -6.08 5.50
CA PHE A 223 -6.46 -6.98 4.38
C PHE A 223 -5.18 -7.20 3.54
N LEU A 224 -4.42 -6.15 3.25
CA LEU A 224 -3.12 -6.28 2.57
C LEU A 224 -2.20 -7.22 3.34
N ALA A 225 -2.04 -7.02 4.66
CA ALA A 225 -1.16 -7.84 5.48
C ALA A 225 -1.56 -9.32 5.49
N ASN A 226 -2.85 -9.60 5.56
CA ASN A 226 -3.40 -10.95 5.49
C ASN A 226 -3.22 -11.57 4.10
N GLY A 227 -3.50 -10.83 3.04
CA GLY A 227 -3.40 -11.28 1.65
C GLY A 227 -1.98 -11.66 1.25
N VAL A 228 -0.99 -10.86 1.62
CA VAL A 228 0.44 -11.20 1.37
C VAL A 228 0.98 -12.23 2.35
N ARG A 229 0.19 -12.66 3.34
CA ARG A 229 0.63 -13.56 4.43
C ARG A 229 1.90 -13.05 5.11
N ALA A 230 1.88 -11.77 5.52
CA ALA A 230 3.02 -11.11 6.11
C ALA A 230 3.57 -11.85 7.34
N ASP A 231 4.86 -11.77 7.56
CA ASP A 231 5.45 -12.25 8.81
C ASP A 231 5.22 -11.26 9.95
N MET A 232 5.04 -9.98 9.60
CA MET A 232 4.78 -8.88 10.54
C MET A 232 3.97 -7.78 9.85
N TYR A 233 2.97 -7.26 10.57
CA TYR A 233 2.26 -6.01 10.26
C TYR A 233 2.57 -4.99 11.35
N ILE A 234 3.08 -3.83 10.96
CA ILE A 234 3.47 -2.78 11.90
C ILE A 234 2.80 -1.49 11.49
N SER A 235 1.82 -1.04 12.29
CA SER A 235 1.09 0.22 12.09
C SER A 235 1.71 1.31 12.96
N LEU A 236 2.10 2.42 12.35
CA LEU A 236 2.80 3.53 12.97
C LEU A 236 1.82 4.66 13.27
N HIS A 237 1.82 5.14 14.50
CA HIS A 237 0.90 6.16 14.98
C HIS A 237 1.54 7.15 15.95
N LEU A 238 0.78 8.20 16.30
CA LEU A 238 1.08 9.13 17.39
C LEU A 238 -0.04 9.07 18.43
N ALA A 239 0.29 9.36 19.69
CA ALA A 239 -0.69 9.39 20.76
C ALA A 239 -1.47 10.70 20.79
N GLU A 240 -2.76 10.61 21.10
CA GLU A 240 -3.52 11.76 21.58
C GLU A 240 -3.07 12.21 22.98
N GLY A 241 -3.22 13.50 23.26
CA GLY A 241 -2.88 14.07 24.57
C GLY A 241 -1.40 14.43 24.70
N ASP A 242 -0.89 14.39 25.93
CA ASP A 242 0.43 14.87 26.31
C ASP A 242 1.32 13.80 26.98
N ALA A 243 0.92 12.54 26.90
CA ALA A 243 1.72 11.42 27.40
C ALA A 243 3.07 11.36 26.68
N TYR A 244 4.14 11.13 27.44
CA TYR A 244 5.50 11.13 26.90
C TYR A 244 5.99 9.70 26.71
N GLY A 245 6.56 9.39 25.55
CA GLY A 245 7.30 8.16 25.28
C GLY A 245 6.65 7.23 24.24
N ILE A 246 7.36 6.16 23.95
CA ILE A 246 7.02 5.16 22.93
C ILE A 246 6.32 3.98 23.58
N TYR A 247 5.22 3.53 22.98
CA TYR A 247 4.50 2.34 23.42
C TYR A 247 3.90 1.58 22.25
N ALA A 248 3.44 0.36 22.52
CA ALA A 248 2.76 -0.43 21.51
C ALA A 248 1.49 -1.07 22.06
N ARG A 249 0.52 -1.30 21.17
CA ARG A 249 -0.66 -2.11 21.43
C ARG A 249 -0.64 -3.36 20.54
N TYR A 250 -1.19 -4.45 21.04
CA TYR A 250 -1.25 -5.69 20.28
C TYR A 250 -2.49 -6.52 20.65
N ASN A 251 -2.97 -7.34 19.70
CA ASN A 251 -4.05 -8.26 19.94
C ASN A 251 -3.52 -9.50 20.68
N GLY A 252 -3.92 -9.65 21.95
CA GLY A 252 -3.52 -10.79 22.79
C GLY A 252 -4.22 -12.11 22.46
N THR A 253 -5.21 -12.11 21.56
CA THR A 253 -5.97 -13.31 21.19
C THR A 253 -5.38 -14.05 19.98
N TYR A 254 -4.58 -13.37 19.14
CA TYR A 254 -3.88 -14.00 18.03
C TYR A 254 -2.48 -14.46 18.47
N PHE A 255 -2.17 -15.69 18.13
CA PHE A 255 -0.90 -16.30 18.54
C PHE A 255 -0.27 -17.08 17.40
N THR A 256 1.02 -16.83 17.15
CA THR A 256 1.87 -17.68 16.30
C THR A 256 2.98 -18.27 17.12
N PRO A 257 3.33 -19.58 16.93
CA PRO A 257 4.37 -20.22 17.72
C PRO A 257 5.76 -19.63 17.54
N SER A 258 6.04 -19.03 16.38
CA SER A 258 7.37 -18.55 16.00
C SER A 258 7.66 -17.12 16.48
N LEU A 259 6.63 -16.27 16.57
CA LEU A 259 6.71 -14.89 17.02
C LEU A 259 5.34 -14.44 17.52
N THR A 260 5.22 -14.17 18.81
CA THR A 260 3.97 -13.64 19.35
C THR A 260 3.86 -12.15 19.15
N ASN A 261 2.61 -11.64 19.09
CA ASN A 261 2.38 -10.20 19.01
C ASN A 261 3.03 -9.43 20.17
N ALA A 262 3.02 -10.02 21.38
CA ALA A 262 3.67 -9.42 22.56
C ALA A 262 5.19 -9.33 22.40
N GLU A 263 5.83 -10.36 21.86
CA GLU A 263 7.29 -10.36 21.62
C GLU A 263 7.67 -9.35 20.53
N LEU A 264 6.88 -9.26 19.47
CA LEU A 264 7.09 -8.25 18.41
C LEU A 264 6.91 -6.84 18.98
N ALA A 265 5.85 -6.60 19.75
CA ALA A 265 5.59 -5.31 20.38
C ALA A 265 6.72 -4.90 21.33
N ASP A 266 7.22 -5.82 22.18
CA ASP A 266 8.35 -5.56 23.08
C ASP A 266 9.63 -5.21 22.32
N LEU A 267 9.92 -5.94 21.24
CA LEU A 267 11.07 -5.66 20.38
C LEU A 267 10.99 -4.26 19.77
N LEU A 268 9.83 -3.91 19.18
CA LEU A 268 9.61 -2.62 18.55
C LEU A 268 9.77 -1.48 19.55
N VAL A 269 9.08 -1.52 20.70
CA VAL A 269 9.18 -0.47 21.71
C VAL A 269 10.61 -0.33 22.21
N ARG A 270 11.26 -1.44 22.56
CA ARG A 270 12.61 -1.43 23.11
C ARG A 270 13.64 -0.87 22.13
N ARG A 271 13.67 -1.37 20.89
CA ARG A 271 14.67 -0.94 19.91
C ARG A 271 14.45 0.49 19.44
N THR A 272 13.20 0.87 19.25
CA THR A 272 12.87 2.25 18.86
C THR A 272 13.22 3.23 19.98
N ALA A 273 12.87 2.93 21.24
CA ALA A 273 13.20 3.79 22.37
C ALA A 273 14.72 3.87 22.63
N GLU A 274 15.45 2.76 22.49
CA GLU A 274 16.92 2.74 22.60
C GLU A 274 17.57 3.63 21.54
N ALA A 275 17.12 3.56 20.27
CA ALA A 275 17.69 4.32 19.15
C ALA A 275 17.55 5.83 19.35
N VAL A 276 16.41 6.30 19.84
CA VAL A 276 16.15 7.73 20.07
C VAL A 276 16.51 8.20 21.48
N HIS A 277 17.05 7.32 22.31
CA HIS A 277 17.34 7.61 23.73
C HIS A 277 16.13 8.15 24.51
N ASN A 278 14.93 7.64 24.18
CA ASN A 278 13.67 8.02 24.79
C ASN A 278 13.13 6.90 25.71
N LEU A 279 12.02 7.18 26.39
CA LEU A 279 11.34 6.20 27.22
C LEU A 279 10.49 5.25 26.40
N GLY A 280 10.73 3.95 26.56
CA GLY A 280 9.75 2.93 26.22
C GLY A 280 8.77 2.78 27.38
N ILE A 281 7.50 3.20 27.18
CA ILE A 281 6.48 3.12 28.23
C ILE A 281 6.07 1.67 28.47
N GLY A 282 6.01 0.86 27.42
CA GLY A 282 5.66 -0.55 27.52
C GLY A 282 4.77 -1.05 26.40
N VAL A 283 4.25 -2.25 26.57
CA VAL A 283 3.36 -2.92 25.64
C VAL A 283 2.03 -3.23 26.31
N PHE A 284 0.95 -3.01 25.58
CA PHE A 284 -0.41 -3.13 26.11
C PHE A 284 -1.24 -4.05 25.22
N THR A 285 -1.99 -4.95 25.83
CA THR A 285 -3.02 -5.71 25.11
C THR A 285 -4.17 -4.77 24.76
N LEU A 286 -4.72 -4.94 23.56
CA LEU A 286 -5.99 -4.32 23.22
C LEU A 286 -7.07 -4.80 24.19
N GLU A 287 -7.83 -3.88 24.73
CA GLU A 287 -9.03 -4.22 25.46
C GLU A 287 -10.02 -4.83 24.47
N LYS A 288 -10.62 -6.00 24.81
CA LYS A 288 -11.66 -6.58 23.98
C LYS A 288 -12.78 -5.54 23.84
N VAL A 289 -13.03 -5.13 22.60
CA VAL A 289 -14.28 -4.44 22.31
C VAL A 289 -15.38 -5.43 22.66
N PRO A 290 -16.27 -5.17 23.63
CA PRO A 290 -17.40 -6.05 23.89
C PRO A 290 -18.15 -6.22 22.57
N GLU A 291 -18.56 -7.45 22.22
CA GLU A 291 -19.55 -7.64 21.15
C GLU A 291 -20.82 -6.91 21.62
N ALA A 292 -20.93 -5.66 21.26
CA ALA A 292 -21.88 -4.77 21.91
C ALA A 292 -23.27 -5.02 21.36
N ALA A 293 -24.12 -5.38 22.27
CA ALA A 293 -25.52 -5.00 22.16
C ALA A 293 -25.58 -3.45 22.09
N GLY A 294 -25.65 -2.88 20.86
CA GLY A 294 -26.01 -1.49 20.64
C GLY A 294 -24.86 -0.49 20.45
N GLN A 295 -23.76 -0.85 19.80
CA GLN A 295 -22.84 0.15 19.27
C GLN A 295 -23.58 1.02 18.25
N THR A 296 -23.61 2.31 18.50
CA THR A 296 -24.00 3.30 17.51
C THR A 296 -22.81 3.57 16.61
N GLU A 297 -23.04 3.93 15.35
CA GLU A 297 -21.96 4.30 14.39
C GLU A 297 -21.04 5.43 14.88
N ASP A 298 -21.39 6.09 15.98
CA ASP A 298 -20.67 7.20 16.61
C ASP A 298 -19.70 6.76 17.73
N ASP A 299 -19.67 5.49 18.12
CA ASP A 299 -18.74 5.02 19.14
C ASP A 299 -17.36 4.80 18.51
N ALA A 300 -16.41 5.69 18.82
CA ALA A 300 -15.03 5.58 18.35
C ALA A 300 -14.43 4.23 18.78
N LEU A 301 -13.86 3.49 17.83
CA LEU A 301 -13.12 2.27 18.13
C LEU A 301 -11.85 2.61 18.92
N PRO A 302 -11.39 1.73 19.82
CA PRO A 302 -10.15 1.95 20.54
C PRO A 302 -8.96 1.94 19.56
N GLU A 303 -7.91 2.69 19.89
CA GLU A 303 -6.65 2.70 19.14
C GLU A 303 -6.13 1.28 18.89
N GLY A 304 -5.84 0.94 17.63
CA GLY A 304 -5.36 -0.36 17.23
C GLY A 304 -6.47 -1.41 17.05
N ALA A 305 -7.75 -1.01 17.01
CA ALA A 305 -8.87 -1.94 16.86
C ALA A 305 -8.79 -2.76 15.56
N GLU A 306 -8.17 -2.23 14.51
CA GLU A 306 -7.93 -2.93 13.25
C GLU A 306 -7.15 -4.24 13.44
N LEU A 307 -6.29 -4.32 14.46
CA LEU A 307 -5.49 -5.52 14.75
C LEU A 307 -6.34 -6.73 15.14
N TYR A 308 -7.63 -6.55 15.49
CA TYR A 308 -8.53 -7.70 15.74
C TYR A 308 -8.79 -8.52 14.48
N HIS A 309 -8.62 -7.92 13.29
CA HIS A 309 -8.81 -8.57 12.00
C HIS A 309 -7.51 -9.14 11.42
N ALA A 310 -6.37 -8.88 12.06
CA ALA A 310 -5.08 -9.39 11.60
C ALA A 310 -4.98 -10.90 11.83
N GLN A 311 -4.58 -11.61 10.78
CA GLN A 311 -4.29 -13.05 10.78
C GLN A 311 -2.78 -13.31 10.72
N VAL A 312 -2.00 -12.29 10.95
CA VAL A 312 -0.54 -12.27 10.98
C VAL A 312 -0.08 -11.60 12.28
N PRO A 313 1.17 -11.77 12.71
CA PRO A 313 1.74 -11.00 13.82
C PRO A 313 1.60 -9.50 13.56
N ALA A 314 0.91 -8.79 14.46
CA ALA A 314 0.49 -7.42 14.22
C ALA A 314 0.65 -6.52 15.46
N VAL A 315 1.16 -5.31 15.25
CA VAL A 315 1.45 -4.32 16.29
C VAL A 315 1.05 -2.92 15.83
N TYR A 316 0.40 -2.19 16.73
CA TYR A 316 0.16 -0.76 16.64
C TYR A 316 1.23 -0.06 17.47
N LEU A 317 2.17 0.62 16.83
CA LEU A 317 3.32 1.27 17.46
C LEU A 317 3.11 2.78 17.53
N VAL A 318 3.12 3.33 18.72
CA VAL A 318 3.02 4.77 18.96
C VAL A 318 4.40 5.35 19.17
N LEU A 319 4.75 6.32 18.35
CA LEU A 319 6.10 6.90 18.26
C LEU A 319 6.31 8.10 19.19
N GLY A 320 5.27 8.57 19.86
CA GLY A 320 5.27 9.70 20.78
C GLY A 320 3.96 10.48 20.74
N ALA A 321 3.85 11.55 21.53
CA ALA A 321 2.68 12.38 21.67
C ALA A 321 2.98 13.85 21.31
N PRO A 322 2.52 14.35 20.15
CA PRO A 322 2.78 15.73 19.73
C PRO A 322 2.08 16.79 20.62
N GLY A 323 1.13 16.39 21.46
CA GLY A 323 0.56 17.25 22.51
C GLY A 323 1.57 17.64 23.56
N ASN A 324 2.56 16.80 23.85
CA ASN A 324 3.71 17.13 24.68
C ASN A 324 4.70 17.99 23.89
N GLN A 325 4.99 19.20 24.39
CA GLN A 325 5.82 20.18 23.68
C GLN A 325 7.27 19.71 23.47
N ASP A 326 7.86 19.02 24.44
CA ASP A 326 9.23 18.53 24.33
C ASP A 326 9.33 17.40 23.32
N GLU A 327 8.36 16.48 23.29
CA GLU A 327 8.28 15.42 22.29
C GLU A 327 8.00 15.96 20.88
N ALA A 328 7.10 16.93 20.75
CA ALA A 328 6.84 17.59 19.47
C ALA A 328 8.11 18.19 18.86
N GLN A 329 8.98 18.81 19.69
CA GLN A 329 10.26 19.34 19.22
C GLN A 329 11.19 18.22 18.70
N LEU A 330 11.19 17.06 19.35
CA LEU A 330 11.96 15.89 18.89
C LEU A 330 11.38 15.34 17.58
N LEU A 331 10.07 15.15 17.51
CA LEU A 331 9.36 14.64 16.34
C LEU A 331 9.52 15.53 15.09
N CYS A 332 9.72 16.84 15.26
CA CYS A 332 10.02 17.76 14.17
C CYS A 332 11.44 17.62 13.61
N ARG A 333 12.37 16.97 14.33
CA ARG A 333 13.77 16.84 13.90
C ARG A 333 13.93 15.69 12.92
N ASP A 334 14.68 15.95 11.86
CA ASP A 334 14.97 14.98 10.81
C ASP A 334 15.80 13.80 11.32
N ASP A 335 16.84 14.07 12.11
CA ASP A 335 17.70 13.06 12.74
C ASP A 335 16.91 12.16 13.69
N TYR A 336 16.00 12.72 14.49
CA TYR A 336 15.18 11.95 15.40
C TYR A 336 14.25 10.97 14.66
N ARG A 337 13.64 11.40 13.55
CA ARG A 337 12.82 10.52 12.71
C ARG A 337 13.65 9.44 12.02
N GLN A 338 14.89 9.75 11.66
CA GLN A 338 15.83 8.76 11.14
C GLN A 338 16.17 7.73 12.22
N ASP A 339 16.47 8.15 13.44
CA ASP A 339 16.76 7.25 14.56
C ASP A 339 15.53 6.37 14.91
N LEU A 340 14.31 6.92 14.87
CA LEU A 340 13.07 6.13 15.01
C LEU A 340 13.00 5.01 13.95
N ALA A 341 13.25 5.34 12.70
CA ALA A 341 13.21 4.38 11.61
C ALA A 341 14.31 3.30 11.75
N GLU A 342 15.51 3.67 12.17
CA GLU A 342 16.61 2.72 12.44
C GLU A 342 16.25 1.75 13.58
N GLY A 343 15.63 2.26 14.65
CA GLY A 343 15.17 1.43 15.75
C GLY A 343 14.09 0.42 15.31
N ILE A 344 13.13 0.86 14.51
CA ILE A 344 12.08 -0.01 13.95
C ILE A 344 12.69 -1.07 13.04
N ALA A 345 13.55 -0.67 12.10
CA ALA A 345 14.20 -1.60 11.19
C ALA A 345 15.04 -2.65 11.93
N GLN A 346 15.79 -2.22 12.97
CA GLN A 346 16.55 -3.14 13.82
C GLN A 346 15.65 -4.14 14.56
N ALA A 347 14.47 -3.69 15.04
CA ALA A 347 13.50 -4.59 15.67
C ALA A 347 12.98 -5.64 14.70
N ILE A 348 12.69 -5.25 13.44
CA ILE A 348 12.27 -6.17 12.39
C ILE A 348 13.33 -7.23 12.10
N LEU A 349 14.58 -6.82 11.94
CA LEU A 349 15.70 -7.72 11.70
C LEU A 349 15.89 -8.71 12.87
N GLU A 350 15.89 -8.22 14.10
CA GLU A 350 15.98 -9.07 15.30
C GLU A 350 14.78 -10.04 15.41
N ALA A 351 13.59 -9.63 15.02
CA ALA A 351 12.43 -10.50 15.01
C ALA A 351 12.60 -11.69 14.04
N TYR A 352 13.18 -11.46 12.87
CA TYR A 352 13.51 -12.54 11.92
C TYR A 352 14.59 -13.49 12.46
N GLU A 353 15.63 -12.96 13.11
CA GLU A 353 16.65 -13.80 13.75
C GLU A 353 16.04 -14.71 14.82
N LYS A 354 15.16 -14.18 15.66
CA LYS A 354 14.43 -14.97 16.67
C LYS A 354 13.52 -16.03 16.07
N LYS A 355 12.86 -15.71 14.95
CA LYS A 355 11.99 -16.64 14.23
C LYS A 355 12.78 -17.83 13.66
N GLN A 356 13.98 -17.59 13.15
CA GLN A 356 14.86 -18.63 12.62
C GLN A 356 15.48 -19.53 13.70
N ALA A 357 15.66 -19.01 14.91
CA ALA A 357 16.27 -19.75 16.02
C ALA A 357 15.31 -20.73 16.73
N ARG A 358 14.02 -20.72 16.39
CA ARG A 358 12.96 -21.59 16.95
C ARG A 358 12.55 -22.68 15.99
#